data_9ca8133a3b63c7d9780c4dce31e25c97
#
_entry.id   9ca8133a3b63c7d9780c4dce31e25c97
#
_cell.length_a   1.000
_cell.length_b   1.000
_cell.length_c   1.000
_cell.angle_alpha   90.00
_cell.angle_beta   90.00
_cell.angle_gamma   90.00
#
_symmetry.space_group_name_H-M   'P 1'
#
loop_
_entity.id
_entity.type
_entity.pdbx_description
1 polymer ?
#
loop_
_entity_poly.entity_id
_entity_poly.type
_entity_poly.pdbx_seq_one_letter_code
_entity_poly.pdbx_strand_id
1 'polypeptide(L)'
;IIDGVRVPFDGEKNVLAVVRKAGIDIPTFCYYSDLSVYGACRMCMVEDTKTGKIEASCSMEPRDGMSIRTNTARLLKHRRMILELLLAAHDCSCTTCNKSGNCRLQELAQRFGVRHIRFPNTRPQYEKDYSSYAVFRDPNKCILCGDCVRVCEELQGQGILNFAFRGSELQVMPAFDRKLSETKCVGCGQCAAVCTTG
;
A
#
# COMPACT_ATOMS: atom_id res chain seq x y z
N ILE A 1 -3.98 -10.46 -23.25
CA ILE A 1 -4.79 -9.35 -23.71
C ILE A 1 -5.11 -8.47 -22.50
N ILE A 2 -4.83 -7.17 -22.59
CA ILE A 2 -5.10 -6.18 -21.53
C ILE A 2 -6.00 -5.10 -22.15
N ASP A 3 -7.20 -4.91 -21.58
CA ASP A 3 -8.22 -3.96 -22.08
C ASP A 3 -8.51 -4.06 -23.59
N GLY A 4 -8.43 -5.28 -24.14
CA GLY A 4 -8.66 -5.58 -25.56
C GLY A 4 -7.41 -5.51 -26.45
N VAL A 5 -6.28 -5.03 -25.93
CA VAL A 5 -5.00 -4.93 -26.66
C VAL A 5 -4.11 -6.14 -26.34
N ARG A 6 -3.50 -6.71 -27.38
CA ARG A 6 -2.49 -7.76 -27.19
C ARG A 6 -1.19 -7.14 -26.68
N VAL A 7 -0.71 -7.60 -25.54
CA VAL A 7 0.54 -7.16 -24.93
C VAL A 7 1.44 -8.38 -24.79
N PRO A 8 2.61 -8.38 -25.42
CA PRO A 8 3.60 -9.44 -25.21
C PRO A 8 4.19 -9.31 -23.80
N PHE A 9 4.51 -10.42 -23.16
CA PHE A 9 5.29 -10.47 -21.93
C PHE A 9 6.51 -11.36 -22.13
N ASP A 10 7.60 -11.03 -21.45
CA ASP A 10 8.89 -11.69 -21.56
C ASP A 10 9.59 -11.66 -20.20
N GLY A 11 9.26 -12.64 -19.34
CA GLY A 11 9.88 -12.80 -18.04
C GLY A 11 9.45 -11.78 -16.95
N GLU A 12 8.40 -11.00 -17.18
CA GLU A 12 7.84 -10.15 -16.11
C GLU A 12 7.34 -10.99 -14.93
N LYS A 13 7.72 -10.58 -13.70
CA LYS A 13 7.43 -11.32 -12.45
C LYS A 13 5.92 -11.50 -12.18
N ASN A 14 5.10 -10.57 -12.65
CA ASN A 14 3.66 -10.58 -12.39
C ASN A 14 2.89 -9.77 -13.43
N VAL A 15 1.57 -9.94 -13.45
CA VAL A 15 0.65 -9.24 -14.37
C VAL A 15 0.73 -7.72 -14.20
N LEU A 16 0.96 -7.20 -12.98
CA LEU A 16 1.11 -5.77 -12.75
C LEU A 16 2.30 -5.18 -13.53
N ALA A 17 3.41 -5.89 -13.60
CA ALA A 17 4.59 -5.46 -14.37
C ALA A 17 4.27 -5.40 -15.86
N VAL A 18 3.56 -6.40 -16.41
CA VAL A 18 3.12 -6.41 -17.82
C VAL A 18 2.18 -5.25 -18.12
N VAL A 19 1.22 -4.98 -17.22
CA VAL A 19 0.26 -3.87 -17.37
C VAL A 19 0.98 -2.52 -17.37
N ARG A 20 1.94 -2.32 -16.46
CA ARG A 20 2.77 -1.10 -16.39
C ARG A 20 3.66 -0.93 -17.62
N LYS A 21 4.27 -2.01 -18.14
CA LYS A 21 5.02 -2.01 -19.40
C LYS A 21 4.15 -1.57 -20.59
N ALA A 22 2.86 -1.91 -20.57
CA ALA A 22 1.88 -1.45 -21.56
C ALA A 22 1.44 0.02 -21.37
N GLY A 23 2.05 0.77 -20.46
CA GLY A 23 1.73 2.18 -20.19
C GLY A 23 0.47 2.41 -19.37
N ILE A 24 -0.11 1.36 -18.78
CA ILE A 24 -1.34 1.46 -17.97
C ILE A 24 -0.97 1.62 -16.50
N ASP A 25 -1.36 2.75 -15.90
CA ASP A 25 -1.15 3.02 -14.47
C ASP A 25 -2.23 2.38 -13.60
N ILE A 26 -1.91 1.20 -13.05
CA ILE A 26 -2.71 0.58 -11.98
C ILE A 26 -2.21 1.06 -10.62
N PRO A 27 -3.10 1.59 -9.76
CA PRO A 27 -2.72 2.08 -8.43
C PRO A 27 -2.29 0.93 -7.51
N THR A 28 -1.29 1.22 -6.67
CA THR A 28 -0.81 0.30 -5.62
C THR A 28 -0.44 1.10 -4.38
N PHE A 29 -0.47 0.43 -3.20
CA PHE A 29 0.14 0.92 -1.97
C PHE A 29 1.24 -0.01 -1.47
N CYS A 30 1.00 -1.32 -1.47
CA CYS A 30 1.87 -2.32 -0.87
C CYS A 30 2.80 -3.04 -1.88
N TYR A 31 3.00 -2.48 -3.05
CA TYR A 31 3.87 -3.07 -4.07
C TYR A 31 5.06 -2.15 -4.35
N TYR A 32 6.23 -2.68 -4.11
CA TYR A 32 7.52 -2.11 -4.47
C TYR A 32 8.32 -3.15 -5.24
N SER A 33 8.97 -2.77 -6.36
CA SER A 33 9.63 -3.72 -7.29
C SER A 33 10.74 -4.54 -6.66
N ASP A 34 11.42 -3.95 -5.67
CA ASP A 34 12.61 -4.52 -5.02
C ASP A 34 12.29 -5.28 -3.72
N LEU A 35 11.00 -5.34 -3.37
CA LEU A 35 10.51 -6.06 -2.19
C LEU A 35 9.67 -7.27 -2.57
N SER A 36 9.54 -8.22 -1.67
CA SER A 36 8.64 -9.35 -1.80
C SER A 36 7.19 -8.89 -2.02
N VAL A 37 6.39 -9.71 -2.71
CA VAL A 37 4.98 -9.41 -2.94
C VAL A 37 4.18 -9.64 -1.67
N TYR A 38 3.46 -8.61 -1.22
CA TYR A 38 2.63 -8.68 -0.01
C TYR A 38 1.12 -8.85 -0.31
N GLY A 39 0.61 -8.16 -1.34
CA GLY A 39 -0.77 -8.32 -1.83
C GLY A 39 -1.88 -7.80 -0.88
N ALA A 40 -1.55 -7.02 0.16
CA ALA A 40 -2.50 -6.61 1.20
C ALA A 40 -3.46 -5.50 0.78
N CYS A 41 -3.01 -4.49 0.03
CA CYS A 41 -3.79 -3.28 -0.23
C CYS A 41 -4.96 -3.46 -1.20
N ARG A 42 -4.94 -4.48 -2.05
CA ARG A 42 -5.97 -4.79 -3.06
C ARG A 42 -6.31 -3.65 -4.03
N MET A 43 -5.45 -2.65 -4.17
CA MET A 43 -5.66 -1.55 -5.13
C MET A 43 -5.36 -1.97 -6.57
N CYS A 44 -4.46 -2.92 -6.76
CA CYS A 44 -4.02 -3.41 -8.07
C CYS A 44 -4.95 -4.44 -8.72
N MET A 45 -6.19 -4.56 -8.26
CA MET A 45 -7.14 -5.55 -8.77
C MET A 45 -7.42 -5.36 -10.25
N VAL A 46 -7.49 -6.48 -10.98
CA VAL A 46 -7.91 -6.61 -12.38
C VAL A 46 -9.03 -7.62 -12.49
N GLU A 47 -9.82 -7.53 -13.55
CA GLU A 47 -10.95 -8.43 -13.80
C GLU A 47 -10.61 -9.36 -14.96
N ASP A 48 -10.63 -10.67 -14.73
CA ASP A 48 -10.48 -11.68 -15.78
C ASP A 48 -11.75 -11.70 -16.64
N THR A 49 -11.60 -11.53 -17.95
CA THR A 49 -12.75 -11.42 -18.88
C THR A 49 -13.44 -12.75 -19.13
N LYS A 50 -12.76 -13.88 -18.90
CA LYS A 50 -13.32 -15.23 -19.13
C LYS A 50 -14.13 -15.70 -17.92
N THR A 51 -13.63 -15.43 -16.73
CA THR A 51 -14.23 -15.93 -15.48
C THR A 51 -15.01 -14.88 -14.71
N GLY A 52 -14.80 -13.58 -15.01
CA GLY A 52 -15.34 -12.46 -14.25
C GLY A 52 -14.76 -12.32 -12.84
N LYS A 53 -13.71 -13.08 -12.51
CA LYS A 53 -13.05 -12.97 -11.21
C LYS A 53 -12.22 -11.69 -11.11
N ILE A 54 -12.18 -11.12 -9.91
CA ILE A 54 -11.30 -9.99 -9.57
C ILE A 54 -10.12 -10.52 -8.77
N GLU A 55 -8.91 -10.28 -9.28
CA GLU A 55 -7.67 -10.79 -8.69
C GLU A 55 -6.60 -9.70 -8.62
N ALA A 56 -5.64 -9.86 -7.69
CA ALA A 56 -4.59 -8.87 -7.48
C ALA A 56 -3.46 -9.06 -8.51
N SER A 57 -3.31 -8.15 -9.44
CA SER A 57 -2.31 -8.24 -10.52
C SER A 57 -0.86 -8.33 -10.03
N CYS A 58 -0.55 -7.80 -8.84
CA CYS A 58 0.80 -7.88 -8.26
C CYS A 58 1.22 -9.29 -7.83
N SER A 59 0.25 -10.19 -7.60
CA SER A 59 0.50 -11.60 -7.20
C SER A 59 0.09 -12.63 -8.26
N MET A 60 -0.37 -12.17 -9.43
CA MET A 60 -0.72 -13.05 -10.55
C MET A 60 0.47 -13.24 -11.47
N GLU A 61 0.77 -14.48 -11.83
CA GLU A 61 1.72 -14.81 -12.90
C GLU A 61 1.09 -14.56 -14.27
N PRO A 62 1.79 -13.90 -15.19
CA PRO A 62 1.31 -13.76 -16.56
C PRO A 62 1.29 -15.13 -17.27
N ARG A 63 0.24 -15.38 -18.06
CA ARG A 63 0.06 -16.64 -18.80
C ARG A 63 -0.47 -16.35 -20.20
N ASP A 64 -0.07 -17.19 -21.15
CA ASP A 64 -0.58 -17.11 -22.52
C ASP A 64 -2.09 -17.29 -22.58
N GLY A 65 -2.73 -16.48 -23.42
CA GLY A 65 -4.18 -16.48 -23.57
C GLY A 65 -4.96 -15.83 -22.41
N MET A 66 -4.27 -15.24 -21.42
CA MET A 66 -4.90 -14.46 -20.37
C MET A 66 -5.57 -13.20 -20.98
N SER A 67 -6.74 -12.87 -20.50
CA SER A 67 -7.47 -11.65 -20.93
C SER A 67 -8.05 -10.97 -19.72
N ILE A 68 -7.60 -9.75 -19.47
CA ILE A 68 -7.96 -8.96 -18.29
C ILE A 68 -8.45 -7.57 -18.66
N ARG A 69 -9.26 -7.01 -17.78
CA ARG A 69 -9.65 -5.59 -17.77
C ARG A 69 -9.08 -4.89 -16.54
N THR A 70 -8.59 -3.69 -16.74
CA THR A 70 -7.95 -2.89 -15.69
C THR A 70 -8.85 -1.80 -15.13
N ASN A 71 -9.91 -1.40 -15.89
CA ASN A 71 -10.74 -0.26 -15.56
C ASN A 71 -12.22 -0.53 -15.90
N THR A 72 -12.90 -1.35 -15.08
CA THR A 72 -14.35 -1.57 -15.16
C THR A 72 -15.09 -0.81 -14.07
N ALA A 73 -16.40 -0.58 -14.24
CA ALA A 73 -17.23 0.04 -13.20
C ALA A 73 -17.15 -0.71 -11.86
N ARG A 74 -17.02 -2.05 -11.92
CA ARG A 74 -16.85 -2.92 -10.76
C ARG A 74 -15.51 -2.68 -10.06
N LEU A 75 -14.41 -2.57 -10.81
CA LEU A 75 -13.08 -2.25 -10.27
C LEU A 75 -13.01 -0.84 -9.69
N LEU A 76 -13.64 0.14 -10.33
CA LEU A 76 -13.72 1.51 -9.81
C LEU A 76 -14.46 1.56 -8.47
N LYS A 77 -15.62 0.87 -8.38
CA LYS A 77 -16.37 0.75 -7.11
C LYS A 77 -15.52 0.08 -6.03
N HIS A 78 -14.78 -0.97 -6.39
CA HIS A 78 -13.90 -1.69 -5.48
C HIS A 78 -12.77 -0.79 -4.93
N ARG A 79 -12.06 -0.07 -5.82
CA ARG A 79 -10.99 0.86 -5.41
C ARG A 79 -11.49 2.00 -4.53
N ARG A 80 -12.67 2.58 -4.85
CA ARG A 80 -13.29 3.61 -4.00
C ARG A 80 -13.61 3.07 -2.61
N MET A 81 -14.16 1.86 -2.50
CA MET A 81 -14.46 1.23 -1.23
C MET A 81 -13.21 1.03 -0.37
N ILE A 82 -12.12 0.54 -0.97
CA ILE A 82 -10.84 0.39 -0.27
C ILE A 82 -10.32 1.73 0.23
N LEU A 83 -10.35 2.76 -0.61
CA LEU A 83 -9.89 4.10 -0.23
C LEU A 83 -10.73 4.69 0.91
N GLU A 84 -12.06 4.53 0.90
CA GLU A 84 -12.92 4.95 2.00
C GLU A 84 -12.55 4.23 3.32
N LEU A 85 -12.31 2.91 3.26
CA LEU A 85 -11.91 2.13 4.45
C LEU A 85 -10.54 2.57 4.98
N LEU A 86 -9.57 2.83 4.11
CA LEU A 86 -8.26 3.34 4.50
C LEU A 86 -8.35 4.73 5.12
N LEU A 87 -9.14 5.62 4.53
CA LEU A 87 -9.35 6.98 5.04
C LEU A 87 -10.12 6.99 6.35
N ALA A 88 -11.07 6.08 6.56
CA ALA A 88 -11.80 5.96 7.82
C ALA A 88 -10.89 5.68 9.03
N ALA A 89 -9.80 4.93 8.80
CA ALA A 89 -8.83 4.56 9.83
C ALA A 89 -7.57 5.45 9.85
N HIS A 90 -7.53 6.50 9.04
CA HIS A 90 -6.38 7.39 8.88
C HIS A 90 -6.63 8.75 9.54
N ASP A 91 -5.59 9.30 10.18
CA ASP A 91 -5.64 10.71 10.63
C ASP A 91 -5.53 11.64 9.41
N CYS A 92 -6.66 12.18 9.00
CA CYS A 92 -6.80 13.02 7.82
C CYS A 92 -6.41 14.50 8.04
N SER A 93 -5.59 14.82 9.05
CA SER A 93 -5.07 16.16 9.31
C SER A 93 -4.04 16.57 8.24
N CYS A 94 -4.48 16.62 6.97
CA CYS A 94 -3.59 16.80 5.82
C CYS A 94 -2.90 18.17 5.79
N THR A 95 -3.52 19.21 6.29
CA THR A 95 -2.99 20.58 6.30
C THR A 95 -1.74 20.74 7.17
N THR A 96 -1.59 19.91 8.18
CA THR A 96 -0.42 19.89 9.09
C THR A 96 0.51 18.68 8.85
N CYS A 97 0.22 17.89 7.83
CA CYS A 97 0.98 16.68 7.53
C CYS A 97 2.22 16.97 6.68
N ASN A 98 3.39 16.52 7.10
CA ASN A 98 4.64 16.68 6.35
C ASN A 98 4.63 16.01 4.97
N LYS A 99 3.72 15.06 4.73
CA LYS A 99 3.55 14.35 3.46
C LYS A 99 2.49 15.00 2.56
N SER A 100 1.86 16.09 2.97
CA SER A 100 0.82 16.78 2.18
C SER A 100 1.38 17.21 0.81
N GLY A 101 0.62 16.93 -0.24
CA GLY A 101 1.06 17.15 -1.64
C GLY A 101 1.95 16.06 -2.23
N ASN A 102 2.52 15.17 -1.39
CA ASN A 102 3.32 14.01 -1.83
C ASN A 102 2.87 12.73 -1.10
N CYS A 103 1.57 12.59 -0.89
CA CYS A 103 0.94 11.45 -0.23
C CYS A 103 0.15 10.63 -1.24
N ARG A 104 0.53 9.35 -1.42
CA ARG A 104 -0.15 8.46 -2.36
C ARG A 104 -1.63 8.22 -2.01
N LEU A 105 -1.98 8.22 -0.72
CA LEU A 105 -3.37 8.08 -0.29
C LEU A 105 -4.19 9.32 -0.69
N GLN A 106 -3.65 10.52 -0.49
CA GLN A 106 -4.29 11.77 -0.88
C GLN A 106 -4.49 11.85 -2.41
N GLU A 107 -3.47 11.53 -3.18
CA GLU A 107 -3.52 11.48 -4.64
C GLU A 107 -4.60 10.51 -5.15
N LEU A 108 -4.62 9.28 -4.64
CA LEU A 108 -5.60 8.28 -5.08
C LEU A 108 -7.01 8.59 -4.60
N ALA A 109 -7.19 9.16 -3.41
CA ALA A 109 -8.49 9.62 -2.94
C ALA A 109 -9.07 10.70 -3.88
N GLN A 110 -8.26 11.64 -4.32
CA GLN A 110 -8.63 12.67 -5.30
C GLN A 110 -8.92 12.05 -6.68
N ARG A 111 -8.02 11.20 -7.19
CA ARG A 111 -8.15 10.52 -8.49
C ARG A 111 -9.44 9.71 -8.61
N PHE A 112 -9.83 9.00 -7.56
CA PHE A 112 -11.05 8.19 -7.52
C PHE A 112 -12.27 8.93 -7.00
N GLY A 113 -12.18 10.21 -6.69
CA GLY A 113 -13.30 11.06 -6.29
C GLY A 113 -13.92 10.66 -4.95
N VAL A 114 -13.11 10.20 -3.99
CA VAL A 114 -13.57 9.89 -2.64
C VAL A 114 -13.71 11.18 -1.87
N ARG A 115 -14.95 11.67 -1.69
CA ARG A 115 -15.27 12.93 -1.00
C ARG A 115 -15.97 12.72 0.34
N HIS A 116 -16.50 11.53 0.56
CA HIS A 116 -17.26 11.20 1.75
C HIS A 116 -16.83 9.84 2.27
N ILE A 117 -16.63 9.76 3.59
CA ILE A 117 -16.24 8.54 4.29
C ILE A 117 -17.47 8.03 5.04
N ARG A 118 -17.98 6.88 4.64
CA ARG A 118 -19.19 6.26 5.21
C ARG A 118 -18.91 5.41 6.45
N PHE A 119 -17.66 5.00 6.63
CA PHE A 119 -17.27 4.06 7.69
C PHE A 119 -16.78 4.80 8.93
N PRO A 120 -17.16 4.34 10.14
CA PRO A 120 -16.62 4.90 11.36
C PRO A 120 -15.15 4.51 11.55
N ASN A 121 -14.39 5.37 12.20
CA ASN A 121 -13.05 4.99 12.66
C ASN A 121 -13.18 4.03 13.85
N THR A 122 -12.63 2.84 13.71
CA THR A 122 -12.61 1.81 14.77
C THR A 122 -11.20 1.58 15.35
N ARG A 123 -10.18 2.30 14.85
CA ARG A 123 -8.81 2.19 15.35
C ARG A 123 -8.62 3.02 16.61
N PRO A 124 -7.85 2.50 17.59
CA PRO A 124 -7.40 3.31 18.72
C PRO A 124 -6.53 4.48 18.25
N GLN A 125 -6.44 5.52 19.06
CA GLN A 125 -5.44 6.56 18.91
C GLN A 125 -4.13 6.09 19.53
N TYR A 126 -3.04 6.24 18.79
CA TYR A 126 -1.71 5.81 19.19
C TYR A 126 -0.81 7.01 19.49
N GLU A 127 0.10 6.85 20.43
CA GLU A 127 1.15 7.84 20.70
C GLU A 127 2.12 7.93 19.53
N LYS A 128 2.55 9.15 19.23
CA LYS A 128 3.56 9.42 18.20
C LYS A 128 4.96 9.22 18.79
N ASP A 129 5.85 8.60 18.03
CA ASP A 129 7.23 8.38 18.44
C ASP A 129 8.18 9.37 17.75
N TYR A 130 8.70 10.31 18.53
CA TYR A 130 9.69 11.32 18.13
C TYR A 130 11.09 11.04 18.72
N SER A 131 11.31 9.85 19.28
CA SER A 131 12.52 9.54 20.03
C SER A 131 13.77 9.37 19.17
N SER A 132 13.62 9.03 17.89
CA SER A 132 14.75 8.86 16.97
C SER A 132 15.12 10.19 16.31
N TYR A 133 16.41 10.44 16.15
CA TYR A 133 16.92 11.62 15.44
C TYR A 133 16.71 11.58 13.92
N ALA A 134 16.53 10.41 13.34
CA ALA A 134 16.45 10.24 11.88
C ALA A 134 15.00 10.07 11.36
N VAL A 135 14.13 9.46 12.16
CA VAL A 135 12.78 9.11 11.75
C VAL A 135 11.81 9.33 12.90
N PHE A 136 10.75 10.06 12.69
CA PHE A 136 9.60 10.05 13.59
C PHE A 136 8.50 9.13 13.05
N ARG A 137 7.67 8.64 13.93
CA ARG A 137 6.61 7.68 13.61
C ARG A 137 5.25 8.17 14.10
N ASP A 138 4.29 8.24 13.20
CA ASP A 138 2.87 8.49 13.53
C ASP A 138 2.02 7.27 13.11
N PRO A 139 1.70 6.34 14.05
CA PRO A 139 0.91 5.17 13.73
C PRO A 139 -0.52 5.50 13.27
N ASN A 140 -1.05 6.69 13.60
CA ASN A 140 -2.40 7.11 13.21
C ASN A 140 -2.51 7.41 11.70
N LYS A 141 -1.37 7.60 11.04
CA LYS A 141 -1.29 7.81 9.58
C LYS A 141 -0.95 6.53 8.79
N CYS A 142 -0.77 5.42 9.48
CA CYS A 142 -0.38 4.15 8.88
C CYS A 142 -1.56 3.47 8.20
N ILE A 143 -1.41 3.08 6.93
CA ILE A 143 -2.40 2.30 6.16
C ILE A 143 -2.07 0.79 6.12
N LEU A 144 -1.11 0.34 6.91
CA LEU A 144 -0.72 -1.07 7.04
C LEU A 144 -0.25 -1.71 5.72
N CYS A 145 0.38 -0.96 4.82
CA CYS A 145 0.89 -1.48 3.56
C CYS A 145 2.08 -2.45 3.71
N GLY A 146 2.81 -2.38 4.82
CA GLY A 146 3.93 -3.27 5.12
C GLY A 146 5.23 -2.96 4.40
N ASP A 147 5.32 -1.89 3.60
CA ASP A 147 6.54 -1.59 2.85
C ASP A 147 7.71 -1.27 3.79
N CYS A 148 7.46 -0.51 4.88
CA CYS A 148 8.48 -0.19 5.88
C CYS A 148 8.97 -1.42 6.66
N VAL A 149 8.13 -2.41 6.89
CA VAL A 149 8.50 -3.68 7.53
C VAL A 149 9.45 -4.43 6.61
N ARG A 150 9.02 -4.65 5.36
CA ARG A 150 9.78 -5.42 4.38
C ARG A 150 11.11 -4.75 3.99
N VAL A 151 11.13 -3.44 3.79
CA VAL A 151 12.40 -2.76 3.48
C VAL A 151 13.39 -2.85 4.64
N CYS A 152 12.91 -2.78 5.89
CA CYS A 152 13.75 -2.90 7.07
C CYS A 152 14.32 -4.32 7.23
N GLU A 153 13.56 -5.34 6.86
CA GLU A 153 13.97 -6.74 6.95
C GLU A 153 14.75 -7.18 5.70
N GLU A 154 14.17 -7.01 4.51
CA GLU A 154 14.68 -7.61 3.27
C GLU A 154 15.90 -6.85 2.70
N LEU A 155 15.90 -5.51 2.76
CA LEU A 155 16.98 -4.70 2.20
C LEU A 155 17.99 -4.24 3.23
N GLN A 156 17.55 -3.87 4.45
CA GLN A 156 18.44 -3.38 5.50
C GLN A 156 18.92 -4.49 6.46
N GLY A 157 18.26 -5.66 6.46
CA GLY A 157 18.60 -6.78 7.36
C GLY A 157 18.41 -6.47 8.84
N GLN A 158 17.67 -5.39 9.20
CA GLN A 158 17.53 -4.95 10.60
C GLN A 158 16.29 -5.51 11.30
N GLY A 159 15.16 -5.66 10.58
CA GLY A 159 13.92 -6.21 11.14
C GLY A 159 13.36 -5.46 12.35
N ILE A 160 13.62 -4.13 12.48
CA ILE A 160 13.21 -3.33 13.65
C ILE A 160 11.68 -3.19 13.71
N LEU A 161 11.04 -2.96 12.56
CA LEU A 161 9.60 -2.78 12.45
C LEU A 161 8.94 -4.09 12.08
N ASN A 162 7.83 -4.41 12.74
CA ASN A 162 7.00 -5.56 12.40
C ASN A 162 5.52 -5.28 12.68
N PHE A 163 4.64 -6.13 12.21
CA PHE A 163 3.24 -6.10 12.57
C PHE A 163 3.04 -6.65 13.99
N ALA A 164 2.22 -5.96 14.78
CA ALA A 164 1.82 -6.38 16.09
C ALA A 164 0.29 -6.28 16.25
N PHE A 165 -0.29 -7.10 17.13
CA PHE A 165 -1.73 -7.24 17.36
C PHE A 165 -2.47 -7.75 16.11
N ARG A 166 -3.81 -7.59 16.10
CA ARG A 166 -4.69 -8.01 15.00
C ARG A 166 -5.98 -7.21 14.99
N GLY A 167 -6.74 -7.32 13.89
CA GLY A 167 -8.01 -6.61 13.74
C GLY A 167 -7.83 -5.09 13.75
N SER A 168 -8.68 -4.38 14.47
CA SER A 168 -8.63 -2.91 14.58
C SER A 168 -7.39 -2.39 15.31
N GLU A 169 -6.76 -3.23 16.14
CA GLU A 169 -5.56 -2.88 16.90
C GLU A 169 -4.26 -3.13 16.12
N LEU A 170 -4.34 -3.76 14.93
CA LEU A 170 -3.16 -4.04 14.11
C LEU A 170 -2.36 -2.77 13.86
N GLN A 171 -1.09 -2.80 14.19
CA GLN A 171 -0.16 -1.69 13.92
C GLN A 171 1.23 -2.20 13.54
N VAL A 172 2.00 -1.31 12.91
CA VAL A 172 3.42 -1.53 12.67
C VAL A 172 4.21 -0.87 13.79
N MET A 173 5.08 -1.60 14.47
CA MET A 173 5.81 -1.11 15.62
C MET A 173 7.11 -1.90 15.84
N PRO A 174 8.07 -1.38 16.62
CA PRO A 174 9.18 -2.16 17.14
C PRO A 174 8.69 -3.22 18.14
N ALA A 175 9.51 -4.23 18.37
CA ALA A 175 9.22 -5.27 19.36
C ALA A 175 8.93 -4.66 20.73
N PHE A 176 7.89 -5.17 21.41
CA PHE A 176 7.45 -4.75 22.74
C PHE A 176 7.03 -3.27 22.85
N ASP A 177 6.60 -2.66 21.74
CA ASP A 177 6.21 -1.24 21.66
C ASP A 177 7.27 -0.27 22.20
N ARG A 178 8.54 -0.62 22.04
CA ARG A 178 9.65 0.25 22.42
C ARG A 178 9.70 1.47 21.50
N LYS A 179 10.23 2.57 22.04
CA LYS A 179 10.59 3.75 21.23
C LYS A 179 11.73 3.40 20.28
N LEU A 180 11.78 4.04 19.10
CA LEU A 180 12.85 3.77 18.12
C LEU A 180 14.25 3.98 18.70
N SER A 181 14.43 4.97 19.59
CA SER A 181 15.70 5.23 20.28
C SER A 181 16.17 4.10 21.20
N GLU A 182 15.25 3.25 21.65
CA GLU A 182 15.52 2.11 22.54
C GLU A 182 15.81 0.82 21.77
N THR A 183 15.79 0.89 20.45
CA THR A 183 16.02 -0.25 19.54
C THR A 183 17.42 -0.17 18.93
N LYS A 184 17.80 -1.21 18.21
CA LYS A 184 19.04 -1.22 17.40
C LYS A 184 18.84 -0.54 16.03
N CYS A 185 17.89 0.39 15.91
CA CYS A 185 17.64 1.12 14.68
C CYS A 185 18.87 1.97 14.32
N VAL A 186 19.40 1.78 13.12
CA VAL A 186 20.56 2.51 12.61
C VAL A 186 20.23 3.87 11.98
N GLY A 187 18.96 4.28 12.01
CA GLY A 187 18.53 5.58 11.49
C GLY A 187 18.67 5.76 9.98
N CYS A 188 18.64 4.68 9.18
CA CYS A 188 18.86 4.73 7.73
C CYS A 188 17.77 5.46 6.93
N GLY A 189 16.57 5.70 7.50
CA GLY A 189 15.48 6.41 6.87
C GLY A 189 14.71 5.66 5.77
N GLN A 190 15.10 4.43 5.41
CA GLN A 190 14.46 3.68 4.31
C GLN A 190 12.96 3.44 4.54
N CYS A 191 12.57 3.17 5.78
CA CYS A 191 11.14 2.99 6.14
C CYS A 191 10.30 4.25 5.86
N ALA A 192 10.87 5.45 6.04
CA ALA A 192 10.21 6.71 5.71
C ALA A 192 10.20 6.95 4.19
N ALA A 193 11.29 6.59 3.49
CA ALA A 193 11.41 6.76 2.04
C ALA A 193 10.35 5.96 1.26
N VAL A 194 10.10 4.69 1.66
CA VAL A 194 9.11 3.83 1.02
C VAL A 194 7.68 4.07 1.52
N CYS A 195 7.49 4.90 2.56
CA CYS A 195 6.16 5.12 3.12
C CYS A 195 5.25 5.85 2.13
N THR A 196 4.08 5.28 1.88
CA THR A 196 3.08 5.80 0.94
C THR A 196 2.22 6.91 1.55
N THR A 197 2.25 7.09 2.87
CA THR A 197 1.48 8.08 3.65
C THR A 197 2.38 8.91 4.57
N GLY A 198 1.78 9.77 5.38
CA GLY A 198 2.47 10.67 6.31
C GLY A 198 3.05 10.03 7.55
#